data_b5df3039211119cf43a47897bd250603
#
_entry.id   b5df3039211119cf43a47897bd250603
#
_cell.length_a   1.000
_cell.length_b   1.000
_cell.length_c   1.000
_cell.angle_alpha   90.00
_cell.angle_beta   90.00
_cell.angle_gamma   90.00
#
_symmetry.space_group_name_H-M   'P 1'
#
loop_
_entity.id
_entity.type
_entity.pdbx_description
1 polymer ?
#
loop_
_entity_poly.entity_id
_entity_poly.type
_entity_poly.pdbx_seq_one_letter_code
_entity_poly.pdbx_strand_id
1 'polypeptide(L)'
;QNDCADSTDDDAEDNSRLDEFDVELLKVLFMIKYVKEIKANVDNLTTLMISDIDDDRIEIRGKIEESLKKLIKETLVQKNGEIYIFLTNEEQEINNAINNESVEMGEIIGEASMVIFEEIFTEKKYRYSSRYLFAFNQKVDDRFFRNNQSNDIGVTIITPYAGDYQESTLRMLSVNENAVIVKLPNDSTFLEEITESIKIYKFLNKNASGARGSFDSIRRAKEDERIEKKDRIKIFIEEAIKNADIYVNGDKA
;
A
#
# COMPACT_ATOMS: atom_id res chain seq x y z
N GLN A 1 43.27 -32.26 20.22
CA GLN A 1 42.21 -32.99 19.53
C GLN A 1 40.89 -32.46 19.95
N ASN A 2 40.38 -31.47 19.22
CA ASN A 2 38.97 -31.31 18.93
C ASN A 2 38.88 -30.11 17.99
N ASP A 3 38.66 -30.46 16.75
CA ASP A 3 38.29 -29.53 15.67
C ASP A 3 36.89 -28.98 15.99
N CYS A 4 36.81 -27.69 16.27
CA CYS A 4 35.55 -26.94 16.15
C CYS A 4 35.48 -26.43 14.74
N ALA A 5 34.46 -26.89 14.00
CA ALA A 5 34.11 -26.44 12.72
C ALA A 5 33.80 -24.94 12.75
N ASP A 6 34.55 -24.23 11.96
CA ASP A 6 34.35 -22.84 11.61
C ASP A 6 33.09 -22.76 10.72
N SER A 7 31.99 -22.34 11.30
CA SER A 7 30.81 -21.95 10.51
C SER A 7 31.09 -20.55 9.98
N THR A 8 31.61 -20.48 8.79
CA THR A 8 31.64 -19.25 8.01
C THR A 8 30.23 -18.82 7.71
N ASP A 9 29.73 -17.90 8.54
CA ASP A 9 28.67 -16.98 8.15
C ASP A 9 29.28 -16.10 7.03
N ASP A 10 29.13 -16.57 5.80
CA ASP A 10 29.24 -15.72 4.63
C ASP A 10 28.02 -14.78 4.66
N ASP A 11 28.17 -13.73 5.45
CA ASP A 11 27.39 -12.53 5.33
C ASP A 11 27.55 -12.04 3.89
N ALA A 12 26.46 -12.14 3.14
CA ALA A 12 26.35 -11.52 1.83
C ALA A 12 26.67 -10.03 2.02
N GLU A 13 27.90 -9.64 1.66
CA GLU A 13 28.25 -8.23 1.51
C GLU A 13 27.23 -7.64 0.54
N ASP A 14 26.37 -6.80 1.11
CA ASP A 14 25.36 -6.03 0.38
C ASP A 14 26.11 -5.11 -0.57
N ASN A 15 26.26 -5.58 -1.82
CA ASN A 15 26.89 -4.84 -2.91
C ASN A 15 25.96 -3.70 -3.33
N SER A 16 25.84 -2.68 -2.46
CA SER A 16 25.07 -1.45 -2.70
C SER A 16 25.75 -0.51 -3.69
N ARG A 17 26.71 -1.00 -4.48
CA ARG A 17 27.38 -0.20 -5.49
C ARG A 17 26.55 -0.27 -6.77
N LEU A 18 26.05 0.92 -7.21
CA LEU A 18 25.36 1.05 -8.48
C LEU A 18 26.30 0.62 -9.62
N ASP A 19 25.80 -0.23 -10.49
CA ASP A 19 26.49 -0.61 -11.71
C ASP A 19 26.24 0.42 -12.84
N GLU A 20 26.86 0.21 -13.99
CA GLU A 20 26.74 1.13 -15.13
C GLU A 20 25.29 1.21 -15.63
N PHE A 21 24.58 0.08 -15.67
CA PHE A 21 23.18 0.03 -16.08
C PHE A 21 22.25 0.80 -15.12
N ASP A 22 22.49 0.68 -13.80
CA ASP A 22 21.75 1.42 -12.78
C ASP A 22 21.90 2.95 -12.99
N VAL A 23 23.12 3.39 -13.32
CA VAL A 23 23.41 4.81 -13.58
C VAL A 23 22.77 5.28 -14.89
N GLU A 24 22.76 4.47 -15.94
CA GLU A 24 22.08 4.80 -17.19
C GLU A 24 20.57 4.91 -17.00
N LEU A 25 19.94 3.96 -16.30
CA LEU A 25 18.52 4.01 -15.97
C LEU A 25 18.20 5.25 -15.15
N LEU A 26 19.05 5.61 -14.17
CA LEU A 26 18.87 6.82 -13.36
C LEU A 26 18.94 8.09 -14.20
N LYS A 27 19.84 8.16 -15.20
CA LYS A 27 19.90 9.28 -16.15
C LYS A 27 18.64 9.38 -17.00
N VAL A 28 18.11 8.24 -17.48
CA VAL A 28 16.85 8.20 -18.24
C VAL A 28 15.71 8.73 -17.37
N LEU A 29 15.57 8.26 -16.14
CA LEU A 29 14.55 8.73 -15.19
C LEU A 29 14.68 10.22 -14.90
N PHE A 30 15.91 10.76 -14.76
CA PHE A 30 16.15 12.19 -14.60
C PHE A 30 15.71 12.98 -15.83
N MET A 31 16.04 12.52 -17.05
CA MET A 31 15.69 13.20 -18.30
C MET A 31 14.16 13.28 -18.50
N ILE A 32 13.43 12.21 -18.16
CA ILE A 32 11.97 12.18 -18.36
C ILE A 32 11.18 12.76 -17.19
N LYS A 33 11.82 13.10 -16.07
CA LYS A 33 11.15 13.58 -14.85
C LYS A 33 10.13 14.70 -15.10
N TYR A 34 10.42 15.61 -16.02
CA TYR A 34 9.57 16.74 -16.33
C TYR A 34 8.82 16.62 -17.66
N VAL A 35 8.92 15.47 -18.33
CA VAL A 35 8.25 15.21 -19.61
C VAL A 35 6.89 14.55 -19.32
N LYS A 36 5.82 15.34 -19.38
CA LYS A 36 4.46 14.90 -19.02
C LYS A 36 3.90 13.82 -19.94
N GLU A 37 4.37 13.77 -21.19
CA GLU A 37 3.91 12.86 -22.23
C GLU A 37 4.44 11.43 -22.03
N ILE A 38 5.52 11.27 -21.28
CA ILE A 38 6.17 9.96 -21.04
C ILE A 38 5.99 9.58 -19.57
N LYS A 39 5.18 8.55 -19.33
CA LYS A 39 5.07 7.96 -18.00
C LYS A 39 6.27 7.05 -17.73
N ALA A 40 6.97 7.24 -16.63
CA ALA A 40 8.12 6.44 -16.24
C ALA A 40 7.68 5.09 -15.63
N ASN A 41 6.94 4.27 -16.36
CA ASN A 41 6.62 2.88 -16.02
C ASN A 41 7.64 1.92 -16.64
N VAL A 42 7.66 0.67 -16.19
CA VAL A 42 8.63 -0.35 -16.65
C VAL A 42 8.59 -0.52 -18.17
N ASP A 43 7.41 -0.50 -18.81
CA ASP A 43 7.29 -0.71 -20.26
C ASP A 43 7.92 0.43 -21.08
N ASN A 44 7.68 1.68 -20.67
CA ASN A 44 8.28 2.85 -21.31
C ASN A 44 9.79 2.93 -21.03
N LEU A 45 10.21 2.64 -19.79
CA LEU A 45 11.64 2.58 -19.45
C LEU A 45 12.35 1.50 -20.26
N THR A 46 11.75 0.32 -20.44
CA THR A 46 12.29 -0.73 -21.30
C THR A 46 12.47 -0.23 -22.73
N THR A 47 11.49 0.50 -23.25
CA THR A 47 11.57 1.05 -24.62
C THR A 47 12.67 2.11 -24.74
N LEU A 48 12.87 2.94 -23.72
CA LEU A 48 13.88 4.00 -23.71
C LEU A 48 15.31 3.47 -23.50
N MET A 49 15.46 2.28 -22.88
CA MET A 49 16.76 1.64 -22.60
C MET A 49 17.24 0.72 -23.71
N ILE A 50 16.40 0.39 -24.70
CA ILE A 50 16.83 -0.34 -25.90
C ILE A 50 17.78 0.54 -26.71
N SER A 51 19.00 0.05 -26.93
CA SER A 51 20.04 0.75 -27.67
C SER A 51 20.34 0.12 -29.04
N ASP A 52 20.05 -1.16 -29.19
CA ASP A 52 20.25 -1.90 -30.45
C ASP A 52 18.98 -2.65 -30.88
N ILE A 53 18.87 -2.92 -32.18
CA ILE A 53 17.71 -3.65 -32.74
C ILE A 53 17.71 -5.13 -32.34
N ASP A 54 18.87 -5.67 -31.97
CA ASP A 54 19.05 -7.05 -31.54
C ASP A 54 18.89 -7.23 -30.01
N ASP A 55 18.60 -6.15 -29.25
CA ASP A 55 18.41 -6.20 -27.82
C ASP A 55 17.19 -7.05 -27.44
N ASP A 56 17.37 -7.97 -26.50
CA ASP A 56 16.26 -8.75 -25.94
C ASP A 56 15.45 -7.91 -24.94
N ARG A 57 14.24 -7.53 -25.37
CA ARG A 57 13.33 -6.72 -24.58
C ARG A 57 12.98 -7.36 -23.22
N ILE A 58 12.90 -8.70 -23.16
CA ILE A 58 12.55 -9.41 -21.91
C ILE A 58 13.72 -9.33 -20.93
N GLU A 59 14.94 -9.51 -21.43
CA GLU A 59 16.16 -9.39 -20.61
C GLU A 59 16.31 -7.97 -20.07
N ILE A 60 16.18 -6.95 -20.94
CA ILE A 60 16.26 -5.54 -20.51
C ILE A 60 15.20 -5.23 -19.46
N ARG A 61 13.95 -5.70 -19.65
CA ARG A 61 12.89 -5.53 -18.66
C ARG A 61 13.27 -6.10 -17.31
N GLY A 62 13.81 -7.31 -17.26
CA GLY A 62 14.26 -7.93 -16.02
C GLY A 62 15.36 -7.12 -15.33
N LYS A 63 16.37 -6.64 -16.09
CA LYS A 63 17.43 -5.77 -15.56
C LYS A 63 16.87 -4.45 -14.99
N ILE A 64 15.89 -3.84 -15.68
CA ILE A 64 15.22 -2.62 -15.19
C ILE A 64 14.52 -2.87 -13.87
N GLU A 65 13.76 -3.97 -13.76
CA GLU A 65 13.03 -4.28 -12.52
C GLU A 65 13.99 -4.52 -11.33
N GLU A 66 15.13 -5.13 -11.55
CA GLU A 66 16.17 -5.30 -10.53
C GLU A 66 16.85 -3.99 -10.19
N SER A 67 17.24 -3.20 -11.19
CA SER A 67 17.84 -1.89 -11.01
C SER A 67 16.92 -0.93 -10.25
N LEU A 68 15.62 -0.89 -10.60
CA LEU A 68 14.64 -0.09 -9.89
C LEU A 68 14.53 -0.45 -8.40
N LYS A 69 14.61 -1.74 -8.04
CA LYS A 69 14.64 -2.17 -6.63
C LYS A 69 15.85 -1.61 -5.90
N LYS A 70 17.05 -1.67 -6.51
CA LYS A 70 18.28 -1.09 -5.95
C LYS A 70 18.13 0.44 -5.79
N LEU A 71 17.68 1.14 -6.83
CA LEU A 71 17.53 2.61 -6.82
C LEU A 71 16.51 3.09 -5.78
N ILE A 72 15.44 2.33 -5.54
CA ILE A 72 14.47 2.61 -4.49
C ILE A 72 15.10 2.40 -3.10
N LYS A 73 15.86 1.30 -2.90
CA LYS A 73 16.55 1.02 -1.65
C LYS A 73 17.53 2.15 -1.29
N GLU A 74 18.24 2.69 -2.29
CA GLU A 74 19.15 3.82 -2.12
C GLU A 74 18.44 5.20 -2.05
N THR A 75 17.13 5.22 -2.07
CA THR A 75 16.29 6.45 -2.03
C THR A 75 16.57 7.42 -3.18
N LEU A 76 17.11 6.94 -4.30
CA LEU A 76 17.34 7.73 -5.51
C LEU A 76 16.09 7.83 -6.39
N VAL A 77 15.21 6.84 -6.25
CA VAL A 77 13.96 6.71 -6.99
C VAL A 77 12.83 6.39 -6.01
N GLN A 78 11.67 6.96 -6.24
CA GLN A 78 10.43 6.62 -5.55
C GLN A 78 9.47 5.94 -6.51
N LYS A 79 8.76 4.91 -6.03
CA LYS A 79 7.62 4.32 -6.74
C LYS A 79 6.33 4.97 -6.26
N ASN A 80 5.48 5.41 -7.19
CA ASN A 80 4.12 5.88 -6.93
C ASN A 80 3.14 5.18 -7.88
N GLY A 81 2.44 4.16 -7.39
CA GLY A 81 1.67 3.24 -8.23
C GLY A 81 2.59 2.52 -9.23
N GLU A 82 2.32 2.66 -10.52
CA GLU A 82 3.14 2.07 -11.60
C GLU A 82 4.25 3.00 -12.11
N ILE A 83 4.41 4.19 -11.52
CA ILE A 83 5.33 5.23 -11.99
C ILE A 83 6.55 5.31 -11.07
N TYR A 84 7.73 5.46 -11.65
CA TYR A 84 9.00 5.63 -10.96
C TYR A 84 9.51 7.06 -11.13
N ILE A 85 9.88 7.71 -10.04
CA ILE A 85 10.21 9.13 -10.00
C ILE A 85 11.64 9.28 -9.49
N PHE A 86 12.50 9.91 -10.30
CA PHE A 86 13.83 10.35 -9.85
C PHE A 86 13.70 11.39 -8.74
N LEU A 87 14.47 11.24 -7.66
CA LEU A 87 14.45 12.15 -6.53
C LEU A 87 15.70 13.04 -6.52
N THR A 88 15.49 14.36 -6.43
CA THR A 88 16.56 15.31 -6.11
C THR A 88 17.02 15.13 -4.66
N ASN A 89 18.17 15.69 -4.29
CA ASN A 89 18.68 15.56 -2.92
C ASN A 89 17.67 16.06 -1.87
N GLU A 90 16.98 17.17 -2.14
CA GLU A 90 15.94 17.70 -1.26
C GLU A 90 14.74 16.75 -1.14
N GLU A 91 14.32 16.14 -2.26
CA GLU A 91 13.23 15.15 -2.27
C GLU A 91 13.64 13.87 -1.56
N GLN A 92 14.91 13.45 -1.66
CA GLN A 92 15.44 12.30 -0.93
C GLN A 92 15.41 12.51 0.59
N GLU A 93 15.84 13.68 1.06
CA GLU A 93 15.79 14.02 2.48
C GLU A 93 14.36 14.01 3.02
N ILE A 94 13.41 14.56 2.27
CA ILE A 94 11.99 14.54 2.62
C ILE A 94 11.41 13.12 2.60
N ASN A 95 11.73 12.32 1.59
CA ASN A 95 11.29 10.93 1.52
C ASN A 95 11.83 10.11 2.68
N ASN A 96 13.11 10.28 3.03
CA ASN A 96 13.70 9.62 4.20
C ASN A 96 12.98 10.04 5.50
N ALA A 97 12.66 11.32 5.65
CA ALA A 97 11.89 11.79 6.80
C ALA A 97 10.47 11.21 6.85
N ILE A 98 9.79 11.09 5.70
CA ILE A 98 8.48 10.42 5.60
C ILE A 98 8.60 8.93 5.95
N ASN A 99 9.58 8.22 5.40
CA ASN A 99 9.78 6.79 5.64
C ASN A 99 10.04 6.47 7.12
N ASN A 100 10.69 7.39 7.84
CA ASN A 100 10.97 7.28 9.27
C ASN A 100 9.74 7.57 10.17
N GLU A 101 8.60 8.03 9.60
CA GLU A 101 7.39 8.20 10.39
C GLU A 101 6.84 6.83 10.82
N SER A 102 6.58 6.68 12.11
CA SER A 102 5.96 5.48 12.65
C SER A 102 4.44 5.50 12.44
N VAL A 103 3.88 4.36 12.03
CA VAL A 103 2.44 4.16 11.89
C VAL A 103 2.03 2.94 12.69
N GLU A 104 1.04 3.11 13.55
CA GLU A 104 0.50 2.00 14.33
C GLU A 104 -0.58 1.25 13.51
N MET A 105 -0.67 -0.07 13.72
CA MET A 105 -1.69 -0.90 13.07
C MET A 105 -3.11 -0.35 13.27
N GLY A 106 -3.36 0.23 14.45
CA GLY A 106 -4.65 0.85 14.75
C GLY A 106 -5.02 2.03 13.86
N GLU A 107 -4.03 2.78 13.39
CA GLU A 107 -4.25 3.90 12.46
C GLU A 107 -4.56 3.37 11.05
N ILE A 108 -3.87 2.30 10.63
CA ILE A 108 -4.10 1.66 9.32
C ILE A 108 -5.51 1.09 9.25
N ILE A 109 -5.90 0.29 10.26
CA ILE A 109 -7.24 -0.29 10.32
C ILE A 109 -8.32 0.80 10.46
N GLY A 110 -8.01 1.88 11.18
CA GLY A 110 -8.90 3.04 11.30
C GLY A 110 -9.18 3.71 9.95
N GLU A 111 -8.15 3.98 9.16
CA GLU A 111 -8.29 4.56 7.81
C GLU A 111 -9.00 3.59 6.86
N ALA A 112 -8.63 2.29 6.86
CA ALA A 112 -9.34 1.27 6.10
C ALA A 112 -10.83 1.24 6.45
N SER A 113 -11.18 1.32 7.74
CA SER A 113 -12.55 1.34 8.22
C SER A 113 -13.34 2.54 7.71
N MET A 114 -12.70 3.73 7.64
CA MET A 114 -13.33 4.92 7.10
C MET A 114 -13.66 4.74 5.61
N VAL A 115 -12.72 4.25 4.82
CA VAL A 115 -12.95 4.01 3.39
C VAL A 115 -14.06 2.97 3.20
N ILE A 116 -14.02 1.86 3.96
CA ILE A 116 -15.01 0.77 3.85
C ILE A 116 -16.41 1.26 4.23
N PHE A 117 -16.58 1.93 5.37
CA PHE A 117 -17.92 2.22 5.92
C PHE A 117 -18.43 3.64 5.64
N GLU A 118 -17.63 4.54 5.11
CA GLU A 118 -18.08 5.87 4.70
C GLU A 118 -18.14 6.07 3.20
N GLU A 119 -17.30 5.34 2.44
CA GLU A 119 -17.20 5.54 1.00
C GLU A 119 -17.70 4.36 0.16
N ILE A 120 -17.63 3.12 0.69
CA ILE A 120 -18.04 1.90 -0.03
C ILE A 120 -19.36 1.38 0.52
N PHE A 121 -19.44 1.01 1.80
CA PHE A 121 -20.66 0.58 2.47
C PHE A 121 -21.33 1.75 3.20
N THR A 122 -21.90 2.66 2.46
CA THR A 122 -22.52 3.89 3.00
C THR A 122 -23.81 3.63 3.77
N GLU A 123 -24.41 2.47 3.59
CA GLU A 123 -25.64 2.02 4.24
C GLU A 123 -25.40 1.74 5.74
N LYS A 124 -26.11 2.48 6.60
CA LYS A 124 -26.01 2.31 8.06
C LYS A 124 -27.08 1.39 8.65
N LYS A 125 -28.06 1.01 7.86
CA LYS A 125 -29.20 0.19 8.27
C LYS A 125 -29.58 -0.77 7.15
N TYR A 126 -29.83 -2.00 7.53
CA TYR A 126 -30.42 -2.99 6.62
C TYR A 126 -31.93 -2.81 6.56
N ARG A 127 -32.47 -2.63 5.37
CA ARG A 127 -33.90 -2.52 5.14
C ARG A 127 -34.48 -3.91 4.81
N TYR A 128 -35.10 -4.53 5.80
CA TYR A 128 -35.79 -5.82 5.60
C TYR A 128 -37.13 -5.62 4.85
N SER A 129 -37.87 -4.54 5.23
CA SER A 129 -39.12 -4.18 4.58
C SER A 129 -39.36 -2.67 4.68
N SER A 130 -40.48 -2.20 4.14
CA SER A 130 -40.86 -0.77 4.30
C SER A 130 -41.06 -0.34 5.75
N ARG A 131 -41.29 -1.30 6.68
CA ARG A 131 -41.57 -1.02 8.11
C ARG A 131 -40.37 -1.35 9.01
N TYR A 132 -39.44 -2.23 8.59
CA TYR A 132 -38.38 -2.75 9.43
C TYR A 132 -37.01 -2.38 8.88
N LEU A 133 -36.29 -1.59 9.67
CA LEU A 133 -34.93 -1.16 9.43
C LEU A 133 -34.06 -1.61 10.62
N PHE A 134 -33.01 -2.35 10.36
CA PHE A 134 -32.09 -2.84 11.39
C PHE A 134 -30.74 -2.14 11.26
N ALA A 135 -30.31 -1.50 12.34
CA ALA A 135 -28.93 -1.05 12.45
C ALA A 135 -28.03 -2.30 12.62
N PHE A 136 -26.81 -2.22 12.14
CA PHE A 136 -25.85 -3.31 12.23
C PHE A 136 -24.51 -2.83 12.78
N ASN A 137 -23.80 -3.72 13.46
CA ASN A 137 -22.45 -3.48 13.92
C ASN A 137 -21.51 -3.45 12.72
N GLN A 138 -20.56 -2.51 12.74
CA GLN A 138 -19.55 -2.32 11.71
C GLN A 138 -18.19 -2.58 12.33
N LYS A 139 -17.50 -3.63 11.90
CA LYS A 139 -16.17 -4.00 12.39
C LYS A 139 -15.19 -4.18 11.23
N VAL A 140 -13.94 -3.82 11.49
CA VAL A 140 -12.79 -4.28 10.69
C VAL A 140 -11.84 -4.98 11.63
N ASP A 141 -11.55 -6.24 11.33
CA ASP A 141 -10.87 -7.18 12.20
C ASP A 141 -11.58 -7.29 13.58
N ASP A 142 -10.92 -6.92 14.66
CA ASP A 142 -11.48 -6.92 16.02
C ASP A 142 -12.04 -5.56 16.48
N ARG A 143 -12.02 -4.54 15.60
CA ARG A 143 -12.31 -3.15 15.98
C ARG A 143 -13.64 -2.66 15.42
N PHE A 144 -14.46 -2.09 16.30
CA PHE A 144 -15.66 -1.37 15.88
C PHE A 144 -15.29 -0.09 15.14
N PHE A 145 -16.01 0.19 14.06
CA PHE A 145 -15.92 1.46 13.38
C PHE A 145 -16.53 2.58 14.26
N ARG A 146 -15.72 3.60 14.57
CA ARG A 146 -16.01 4.75 15.47
C ARG A 146 -16.13 4.36 16.94
N ASN A 147 -17.31 3.91 17.40
CA ASN A 147 -17.60 3.61 18.81
C ASN A 147 -18.10 2.17 18.96
N ASN A 148 -18.06 1.66 20.19
CA ASN A 148 -18.69 0.38 20.50
C ASN A 148 -20.17 0.41 20.10
N GLN A 149 -20.56 -0.55 19.31
CA GLN A 149 -21.90 -0.71 18.78
C GLN A 149 -22.52 -1.97 19.42
N SER A 150 -23.81 -1.90 19.71
CA SER A 150 -24.54 -2.99 20.36
C SER A 150 -25.84 -3.26 19.59
N ASN A 151 -25.69 -3.73 18.35
CA ASN A 151 -26.81 -4.13 17.50
C ASN A 151 -26.88 -5.65 17.43
N ASP A 152 -28.05 -6.20 17.10
CA ASP A 152 -28.30 -7.64 17.08
C ASP A 152 -27.65 -8.34 15.87
N ILE A 153 -27.31 -7.59 14.84
CA ILE A 153 -26.64 -8.09 13.62
C ILE A 153 -25.40 -7.26 13.30
N GLY A 154 -24.48 -7.81 12.51
CA GLY A 154 -23.24 -7.12 12.18
C GLY A 154 -22.68 -7.44 10.80
N VAL A 155 -21.71 -6.62 10.39
CA VAL A 155 -20.79 -6.89 9.27
C VAL A 155 -19.37 -6.75 9.80
N THR A 156 -18.57 -7.79 9.65
CA THR A 156 -17.16 -7.82 10.05
C THR A 156 -16.31 -8.09 8.82
N ILE A 157 -15.42 -7.15 8.51
CA ILE A 157 -14.43 -7.29 7.44
C ILE A 157 -13.14 -7.82 8.07
N ILE A 158 -12.60 -8.89 7.52
CA ILE A 158 -11.32 -9.49 7.94
C ILE A 158 -10.26 -9.11 6.92
N THR A 159 -9.26 -8.36 7.35
CA THR A 159 -8.14 -7.91 6.51
C THR A 159 -6.98 -8.92 6.56
N PRO A 160 -5.99 -8.83 5.64
CA PRO A 160 -4.76 -9.63 5.72
C PRO A 160 -3.97 -9.44 7.03
N TYR A 161 -4.13 -8.31 7.72
CA TYR A 161 -3.45 -8.04 9.00
C TYR A 161 -4.04 -8.81 10.20
N ALA A 162 -5.29 -9.29 10.09
CA ALA A 162 -5.89 -10.09 11.15
C ALA A 162 -5.26 -11.50 11.26
N GLY A 163 -4.43 -11.89 10.30
CA GLY A 163 -3.80 -13.20 10.22
C GLY A 163 -4.65 -14.26 9.52
N ASP A 164 -4.12 -15.50 9.52
CA ASP A 164 -4.78 -16.61 8.85
C ASP A 164 -5.90 -17.19 9.72
N TYR A 165 -7.13 -16.84 9.36
CA TYR A 165 -8.31 -17.50 9.89
C TYR A 165 -8.63 -18.77 9.10
N GLN A 166 -8.75 -19.90 9.80
CA GLN A 166 -9.28 -21.11 9.20
C GLN A 166 -10.76 -20.92 8.86
N GLU A 167 -11.22 -21.56 7.81
CA GLU A 167 -12.62 -21.49 7.36
C GLU A 167 -13.61 -21.84 8.46
N SER A 168 -13.31 -22.88 9.26
CA SER A 168 -14.12 -23.29 10.41
C SER A 168 -14.31 -22.17 11.43
N THR A 169 -13.26 -21.37 11.67
CA THR A 169 -13.31 -20.23 12.59
C THR A 169 -14.20 -19.12 12.03
N LEU A 170 -14.10 -18.82 10.73
CA LEU A 170 -14.94 -17.80 10.08
C LEU A 170 -16.43 -18.19 10.09
N ARG A 171 -16.73 -19.48 9.87
CA ARG A 171 -18.07 -20.03 9.99
C ARG A 171 -18.61 -19.87 11.42
N MET A 172 -17.82 -20.22 12.44
CA MET A 172 -18.19 -20.02 13.85
C MET A 172 -18.40 -18.54 14.20
N LEU A 173 -17.52 -17.65 13.75
CA LEU A 173 -17.66 -16.20 13.99
C LEU A 173 -18.97 -15.67 13.41
N SER A 174 -19.36 -16.09 12.21
CA SER A 174 -20.61 -15.63 11.59
C SER A 174 -21.85 -16.01 12.38
N VAL A 175 -21.83 -17.16 13.08
CA VAL A 175 -22.92 -17.60 13.98
C VAL A 175 -22.85 -16.87 15.33
N ASN A 176 -21.67 -16.86 15.96
CA ASN A 176 -21.50 -16.36 17.33
C ASN A 176 -21.71 -14.84 17.44
N GLU A 177 -21.26 -14.10 16.43
CA GLU A 177 -21.43 -12.66 16.38
C GLU A 177 -22.73 -12.22 15.69
N ASN A 178 -23.48 -13.18 15.14
CA ASN A 178 -24.67 -12.89 14.33
C ASN A 178 -24.35 -11.88 13.21
N ALA A 179 -23.24 -12.10 12.54
CA ALA A 179 -22.65 -11.14 11.59
C ALA A 179 -22.35 -11.80 10.24
N VAL A 180 -22.40 -10.98 9.20
CA VAL A 180 -21.81 -11.31 7.91
C VAL A 180 -20.31 -11.10 8.04
N ILE A 181 -19.52 -12.16 7.84
CA ILE A 181 -18.07 -12.11 7.83
C ILE A 181 -17.60 -12.03 6.39
N VAL A 182 -16.82 -11.01 6.07
CA VAL A 182 -16.23 -10.77 4.75
C VAL A 182 -14.73 -10.89 4.88
N LYS A 183 -14.15 -12.03 4.47
CA LYS A 183 -12.71 -12.25 4.48
C LYS A 183 -12.11 -11.74 3.17
N LEU A 184 -11.30 -10.68 3.24
CA LEU A 184 -10.57 -10.17 2.09
C LEU A 184 -9.47 -11.15 1.65
N PRO A 185 -9.07 -11.14 0.36
CA PRO A 185 -7.90 -11.89 -0.12
C PRO A 185 -6.62 -11.51 0.65
N ASN A 186 -5.64 -12.42 0.66
CA ASN A 186 -4.34 -12.20 1.32
C ASN A 186 -3.43 -11.27 0.49
N ASP A 187 -3.96 -10.13 0.04
CA ASP A 187 -3.23 -9.08 -0.65
C ASP A 187 -3.18 -7.84 0.24
N SER A 188 -1.97 -7.45 0.67
CA SER A 188 -1.73 -6.33 1.57
C SER A 188 -1.56 -4.98 0.86
N THR A 189 -1.64 -4.94 -0.47
CA THR A 189 -1.32 -3.74 -1.28
C THR A 189 -2.06 -2.49 -0.80
N PHE A 190 -3.36 -2.59 -0.50
CA PHE A 190 -4.12 -1.44 0.00
C PHE A 190 -3.69 -1.00 1.41
N LEU A 191 -3.23 -1.93 2.26
CA LEU A 191 -2.73 -1.63 3.61
C LEU A 191 -1.37 -0.92 3.55
N GLU A 192 -0.52 -1.28 2.59
CA GLU A 192 0.75 -0.62 2.31
C GLU A 192 0.51 0.81 1.81
N GLU A 193 -0.39 1.00 0.85
CA GLU A 193 -0.79 2.33 0.36
C GLU A 193 -1.38 3.21 1.47
N ILE A 194 -2.20 2.64 2.37
CA ILE A 194 -2.72 3.34 3.55
C ILE A 194 -1.56 3.77 4.47
N THR A 195 -0.62 2.86 4.73
CA THR A 195 0.53 3.13 5.60
C THR A 195 1.36 4.30 5.05
N GLU A 196 1.66 4.29 3.76
CA GLU A 196 2.39 5.39 3.12
C GLU A 196 1.60 6.70 3.15
N SER A 197 0.30 6.66 2.88
CA SER A 197 -0.59 7.83 2.96
C SER A 197 -0.59 8.46 4.35
N ILE A 198 -0.63 7.64 5.42
CA ILE A 198 -0.55 8.10 6.81
C ILE A 198 0.81 8.72 7.12
N LYS A 199 1.93 8.11 6.65
CA LYS A 199 3.27 8.66 6.83
C LYS A 199 3.40 10.05 6.20
N ILE A 200 2.94 10.20 4.96
CA ILE A 200 2.92 11.50 4.27
C ILE A 200 2.10 12.52 5.08
N TYR A 201 0.90 12.15 5.53
CA TYR A 201 0.04 13.02 6.33
C TYR A 201 0.70 13.49 7.63
N LYS A 202 1.34 12.56 8.37
CA LYS A 202 2.06 12.88 9.62
C LYS A 202 3.21 13.85 9.36
N PHE A 203 4.01 13.59 8.33
CA PHE A 203 5.12 14.46 7.93
C PHE A 203 4.63 15.86 7.56
N LEU A 204 3.58 15.97 6.73
CA LEU A 204 3.02 17.24 6.29
C LEU A 204 2.48 18.06 7.48
N ASN A 205 1.82 17.42 8.44
CA ASN A 205 1.29 18.10 9.63
C ASN A 205 2.39 18.60 10.57
N LYS A 206 3.44 17.79 10.79
CA LYS A 206 4.57 18.20 11.63
C LYS A 206 5.30 19.42 11.04
N ASN A 207 5.34 19.54 9.72
CA ASN A 207 6.06 20.58 9.00
C ASN A 207 5.14 21.66 8.39
N ALA A 208 3.93 21.83 8.93
CA ALA A 208 2.94 22.76 8.42
C ALA A 208 3.36 24.24 8.55
N SER A 209 4.23 24.57 9.51
CA SER A 209 4.66 25.94 9.79
C SER A 209 6.16 26.09 9.51
N GLY A 210 6.53 26.77 8.42
CA GLY A 210 7.88 27.29 8.30
C GLY A 210 8.64 27.11 6.98
N ALA A 211 8.06 26.53 5.96
CA ALA A 211 8.79 26.33 4.71
C ALA A 211 8.53 27.43 3.69
N ARG A 212 9.60 27.93 3.08
CA ARG A 212 9.58 28.87 1.94
C ARG A 212 10.44 28.30 0.81
N GLY A 213 10.02 28.51 -0.46
CA GLY A 213 10.82 28.14 -1.63
C GLY A 213 10.58 26.71 -2.15
N SER A 214 11.67 25.97 -2.43
CA SER A 214 11.61 24.60 -3.01
C SER A 214 10.80 23.61 -2.17
N PHE A 215 10.84 23.74 -0.84
CA PHE A 215 10.05 22.91 0.07
C PHE A 215 8.54 23.03 -0.15
N ASP A 216 8.02 24.21 -0.50
CA ASP A 216 6.59 24.38 -0.76
C ASP A 216 6.14 23.62 -2.01
N SER A 217 6.98 23.53 -3.03
CA SER A 217 6.66 22.74 -4.24
C SER A 217 6.65 21.24 -3.96
N ILE A 218 7.63 20.77 -3.19
CA ILE A 218 7.71 19.35 -2.78
C ILE A 218 6.52 19.00 -1.86
N ARG A 219 6.17 19.89 -0.93
CA ARG A 219 5.02 19.72 -0.06
C ARG A 219 3.71 19.55 -0.84
N ARG A 220 3.48 20.37 -1.85
CA ARG A 220 2.30 20.25 -2.72
C ARG A 220 2.32 18.94 -3.50
N ALA A 221 3.47 18.56 -4.07
CA ALA A 221 3.61 17.28 -4.76
C ALA A 221 3.30 16.09 -3.85
N LYS A 222 3.70 16.14 -2.58
CA LYS A 222 3.37 15.11 -1.59
C LYS A 222 1.90 15.09 -1.18
N GLU A 223 1.23 16.25 -1.13
CA GLU A 223 -0.22 16.30 -0.91
C GLU A 223 -0.98 15.73 -2.11
N ASP A 224 -0.56 16.07 -3.34
CA ASP A 224 -1.14 15.50 -4.57
C ASP A 224 -0.93 13.98 -4.62
N GLU A 225 0.27 13.49 -4.29
CA GLU A 225 0.58 12.07 -4.17
C GLU A 225 -0.34 11.37 -3.17
N ARG A 226 -0.59 12.01 -2.02
CA ARG A 226 -1.51 11.47 -0.99
C ARG A 226 -2.95 11.38 -1.48
N ILE A 227 -3.41 12.34 -2.28
CA ILE A 227 -4.74 12.31 -2.90
C ILE A 227 -4.85 11.14 -3.87
N GLU A 228 -3.85 10.99 -4.77
CA GLU A 228 -3.80 9.86 -5.70
C GLU A 228 -3.79 8.50 -4.99
N LYS A 229 -3.04 8.39 -3.86
CA LYS A 229 -3.04 7.18 -3.04
C LYS A 229 -4.42 6.88 -2.45
N LYS A 230 -5.15 7.88 -1.99
CA LYS A 230 -6.52 7.69 -1.47
C LYS A 230 -7.47 7.13 -2.52
N ASP A 231 -7.39 7.63 -3.74
CA ASP A 231 -8.21 7.12 -4.84
C ASP A 231 -7.86 5.65 -5.16
N ARG A 232 -6.57 5.31 -5.18
CA ARG A 232 -6.12 3.92 -5.39
C ARG A 232 -6.54 3.00 -4.24
N ILE A 233 -6.40 3.43 -2.99
CA ILE A 233 -6.82 2.67 -1.79
C ILE A 233 -8.29 2.25 -1.92
N LYS A 234 -9.15 3.19 -2.31
CA LYS A 234 -10.58 2.90 -2.51
C LYS A 234 -10.79 1.82 -3.58
N ILE A 235 -10.14 1.97 -4.74
CA ILE A 235 -10.23 0.99 -5.84
C ILE A 235 -9.75 -0.40 -5.38
N PHE A 236 -8.62 -0.47 -4.69
CA PHE A 236 -8.08 -1.75 -4.21
C PHE A 236 -8.97 -2.42 -3.17
N ILE A 237 -9.56 -1.64 -2.25
CA ILE A 237 -10.51 -2.17 -1.27
C ILE A 237 -11.79 -2.65 -1.95
N GLU A 238 -12.34 -1.90 -2.93
CA GLU A 238 -13.50 -2.33 -3.70
C GLU A 238 -13.24 -3.65 -4.45
N GLU A 239 -12.04 -3.79 -5.03
CA GLU A 239 -11.64 -5.02 -5.71
C GLU A 239 -11.43 -6.17 -4.73
N ALA A 240 -10.80 -5.92 -3.59
CA ALA A 240 -10.63 -6.91 -2.53
C ALA A 240 -12.00 -7.42 -2.00
N ILE A 241 -12.96 -6.53 -1.82
CA ILE A 241 -14.33 -6.89 -1.39
C ILE A 241 -15.06 -7.73 -2.46
N LYS A 242 -14.90 -7.41 -3.75
CA LYS A 242 -15.49 -8.21 -4.84
C LYS A 242 -14.95 -9.64 -4.91
N ASN A 243 -13.70 -9.83 -4.49
CA ASN A 243 -13.02 -11.12 -4.48
C ASN A 243 -13.00 -11.78 -3.08
N ALA A 244 -13.76 -11.26 -2.13
CA ALA A 244 -13.78 -11.73 -0.76
C ALA A 244 -14.59 -13.02 -0.59
N ASP A 245 -14.18 -13.85 0.38
CA ASP A 245 -14.99 -14.94 0.88
C ASP A 245 -16.02 -14.42 1.87
N ILE A 246 -17.29 -14.78 1.69
CA ILE A 246 -18.39 -14.32 2.55
C ILE A 246 -18.95 -15.50 3.35
N TYR A 247 -19.16 -15.28 4.64
CA TYR A 247 -19.74 -16.28 5.54
C TYR A 247 -20.94 -15.69 6.27
N VAL A 248 -22.05 -16.42 6.26
CA VAL A 248 -23.32 -16.01 6.87
C VAL A 248 -23.93 -17.20 7.58
N ASN A 249 -24.24 -17.06 8.86
CA ASN A 249 -24.92 -18.08 9.68
C ASN A 249 -24.27 -19.49 9.58
N GLY A 250 -22.93 -19.54 9.55
CA GLY A 250 -22.16 -20.77 9.47
C GLY A 250 -21.89 -21.32 8.07
N ASP A 251 -22.47 -20.71 7.04
CA ASP A 251 -22.28 -21.13 5.66
C ASP A 251 -21.43 -20.16 4.88
N LYS A 252 -20.67 -20.68 3.91
CA LYS A 252 -19.96 -19.87 2.91
C LYS A 252 -20.94 -19.56 1.78
N ALA A 253 -21.14 -18.26 1.50
CA ALA A 253 -22.06 -17.77 0.48
C ALA A 253 -21.47 -17.81 -0.92
#